data_df50948cbf2f50c6f1f159bd83351284
#
_entry.id   df50948cbf2f50c6f1f159bd83351284
#
_cell.length_a   1.000
_cell.length_b   1.000
_cell.length_c   1.000
_cell.angle_alpha   90.00
_cell.angle_beta   90.00
_cell.angle_gamma   90.00
#
_symmetry.space_group_name_H-M   'P 1'
#
loop_
_entity.id
_entity.type
_entity.pdbx_description
1 polymer ?
#
loop_
_entity_poly.entity_id
_entity_poly.type
_entity_poly.pdbx_seq_one_letter_code
_entity_poly.pdbx_strand_id
1 'polypeptide(L)'
;MEVLLAVAILSIVIAGVYSTWNASLNSWRRGTDASEVFQRQRIVMEALSELAQSAVFFAASPSLYTVTATKHPGLGDSVSFVTASDAFLPPSEATAAGMRRVTISLEQDDYRRTYLAIVNQPALKPEEESKDKEPLQAHVISTDVSGFYVRYRNARDGTWADTWEDANTPPSAMEFTVVFGQQGDRVPPVVITRAVDIPVAAFLVQGGGLMPAIPGLNGATQVPLRNVGSSTQSGSPGGFQHAQSPASAGGMR
;
A
#
# COMPACT_ATOMS: atom_id res chain seq x y z
N MET A 1 -56.23 52.26 14.32
CA MET A 1 -55.11 51.93 15.20
C MET A 1 -54.86 50.43 15.29
N GLU A 2 -55.87 49.58 15.44
CA GLU A 2 -55.75 48.12 15.56
C GLU A 2 -55.13 47.44 14.34
N VAL A 3 -55.50 47.84 13.12
CA VAL A 3 -54.98 47.28 11.89
C VAL A 3 -53.47 47.53 11.73
N LEU A 4 -53.01 48.74 12.12
CA LEU A 4 -51.58 49.06 12.08
C LEU A 4 -50.76 48.22 13.06
N LEU A 5 -51.30 47.98 14.26
CA LEU A 5 -50.70 47.13 15.27
C LEU A 5 -50.61 45.68 14.76
N ALA A 6 -51.69 45.17 14.19
CA ALA A 6 -51.74 43.82 13.66
C ALA A 6 -50.70 43.59 12.52
N VAL A 7 -50.58 44.54 11.59
CA VAL A 7 -49.57 44.50 10.51
C VAL A 7 -48.15 44.58 11.07
N ALA A 8 -47.90 45.39 12.10
CA ALA A 8 -46.59 45.47 12.73
C ALA A 8 -46.20 44.15 13.41
N ILE A 9 -47.10 43.51 14.14
CA ILE A 9 -46.84 42.22 14.76
C ILE A 9 -46.60 41.14 13.70
N LEU A 10 -47.43 41.10 12.67
CA LEU A 10 -47.28 40.15 11.55
C LEU A 10 -45.89 40.30 10.86
N SER A 11 -45.45 41.53 10.64
CA SER A 11 -44.16 41.82 10.05
C SER A 11 -42.98 41.30 10.88
N ILE A 12 -43.07 41.46 12.21
CA ILE A 12 -42.07 40.95 13.16
C ILE A 12 -42.02 39.41 13.12
N VAL A 13 -43.20 38.77 13.11
CA VAL A 13 -43.29 37.29 13.04
C VAL A 13 -42.68 36.77 11.73
N ILE A 14 -43.01 37.38 10.58
CA ILE A 14 -42.46 37.00 9.30
C ILE A 14 -40.94 37.19 9.27
N ALA A 15 -40.44 38.32 9.79
CA ALA A 15 -39.00 38.57 9.88
C ALA A 15 -38.28 37.53 10.77
N GLY A 16 -38.91 37.15 11.90
CA GLY A 16 -38.40 36.10 12.78
C GLY A 16 -38.32 34.72 12.10
N VAL A 17 -39.38 34.33 11.40
CA VAL A 17 -39.42 33.07 10.65
C VAL A 17 -38.37 33.06 9.55
N TYR A 18 -38.25 34.14 8.79
CA TYR A 18 -37.23 34.26 7.73
C TYR A 18 -35.80 34.21 8.27
N SER A 19 -35.53 34.89 9.37
CA SER A 19 -34.21 34.84 10.04
C SER A 19 -33.85 33.43 10.50
N THR A 20 -34.79 32.72 11.13
CA THR A 20 -34.61 31.34 11.60
C THR A 20 -34.36 30.39 10.43
N TRP A 21 -35.12 30.56 9.34
CA TRP A 21 -34.95 29.76 8.11
C TRP A 21 -33.56 29.96 7.50
N ASN A 22 -33.11 31.20 7.33
CA ASN A 22 -31.77 31.49 6.81
C ASN A 22 -30.65 30.93 7.71
N ALA A 23 -30.78 31.05 9.02
CA ALA A 23 -29.84 30.51 9.98
C ALA A 23 -29.75 28.96 9.84
N SER A 24 -30.91 28.29 9.71
CA SER A 24 -30.98 26.85 9.51
C SER A 24 -30.33 26.40 8.22
N LEU A 25 -30.62 27.08 7.08
CA LEU A 25 -30.00 26.76 5.79
C LEU A 25 -28.48 26.94 5.80
N ASN A 26 -28.01 28.01 6.40
CA ASN A 26 -26.57 28.26 6.51
C ASN A 26 -25.87 27.24 7.40
N SER A 27 -26.51 26.81 8.48
CA SER A 27 -26.00 25.76 9.35
C SER A 27 -25.93 24.41 8.61
N TRP A 28 -26.98 24.07 7.87
CA TRP A 28 -27.02 22.84 7.09
C TRP A 28 -25.93 22.80 5.99
N ARG A 29 -25.77 23.88 5.22
CA ARG A 29 -24.71 24.00 4.21
C ARG A 29 -23.33 23.79 4.81
N ARG A 30 -23.02 24.47 5.91
CA ARG A 30 -21.73 24.31 6.62
C ARG A 30 -21.50 22.87 7.10
N GLY A 31 -22.56 22.22 7.57
CA GLY A 31 -22.47 20.81 7.98
C GLY A 31 -22.19 19.87 6.81
N THR A 32 -22.82 20.12 5.66
CA THR A 32 -22.59 19.32 4.45
C THR A 32 -21.17 19.51 3.91
N ASP A 33 -20.71 20.75 3.82
CA ASP A 33 -19.35 21.07 3.35
C ASP A 33 -18.28 20.43 4.24
N ALA A 34 -18.46 20.51 5.58
CA ALA A 34 -17.55 19.87 6.52
C ALA A 34 -17.54 18.33 6.35
N SER A 35 -18.72 17.72 6.20
CA SER A 35 -18.83 16.28 6.01
C SER A 35 -18.12 15.81 4.73
N GLU A 36 -18.22 16.56 3.64
CA GLU A 36 -17.56 16.26 2.38
C GLU A 36 -16.03 16.28 2.52
N VAL A 37 -15.49 17.30 3.20
CA VAL A 37 -14.05 17.40 3.47
C VAL A 37 -13.56 16.20 4.28
N PHE A 38 -14.25 15.84 5.36
CA PHE A 38 -13.90 14.67 6.18
C PHE A 38 -13.95 13.35 5.40
N GLN A 39 -14.94 13.19 4.52
CA GLN A 39 -15.03 11.99 3.68
C GLN A 39 -13.86 11.87 2.71
N ARG A 40 -13.46 12.97 2.05
CA ARG A 40 -12.28 12.98 1.16
C ARG A 40 -11.01 12.61 1.92
N GLN A 41 -10.77 13.20 3.08
CA GLN A 41 -9.63 12.90 3.93
C GLN A 41 -9.61 11.42 4.33
N ARG A 42 -10.76 10.88 4.72
CA ARG A 42 -10.91 9.47 5.09
C ARG A 42 -10.57 8.55 3.92
N ILE A 43 -11.09 8.81 2.71
CA ILE A 43 -10.83 8.01 1.51
C ILE A 43 -9.33 7.95 1.21
N VAL A 44 -8.62 9.08 1.27
CA VAL A 44 -7.17 9.12 1.06
C VAL A 44 -6.45 8.25 2.08
N MET A 45 -6.78 8.37 3.37
CA MET A 45 -6.14 7.59 4.44
C MET A 45 -6.47 6.10 4.37
N GLU A 46 -7.68 5.73 3.96
CA GLU A 46 -8.07 4.33 3.76
C GLU A 46 -7.31 3.72 2.59
N ALA A 47 -7.22 4.41 1.47
CA ALA A 47 -6.50 3.93 0.29
C ALA A 47 -4.98 3.82 0.53
N LEU A 48 -4.36 4.77 1.25
CA LEU A 48 -2.96 4.66 1.69
C LEU A 48 -2.76 3.43 2.60
N SER A 49 -3.72 3.17 3.48
CA SER A 49 -3.67 2.00 4.37
C SER A 49 -3.78 0.69 3.58
N GLU A 50 -4.65 0.63 2.60
CA GLU A 50 -4.85 -0.52 1.73
C GLU A 50 -3.60 -0.82 0.90
N LEU A 51 -2.95 0.21 0.32
CA LEU A 51 -1.68 0.07 -0.39
C LEU A 51 -0.61 -0.57 0.49
N ALA A 52 -0.47 -0.11 1.74
CA ALA A 52 0.53 -0.61 2.68
C ALA A 52 0.20 -2.03 3.18
N GLN A 53 -1.07 -2.33 3.47
CA GLN A 53 -1.50 -3.67 3.89
C GLN A 53 -1.31 -4.72 2.80
N SER A 54 -1.44 -4.31 1.54
CA SER A 54 -1.25 -5.15 0.37
C SER A 54 0.19 -5.13 -0.16
N ALA A 55 1.13 -4.60 0.63
CA ALA A 55 2.55 -4.58 0.25
C ALA A 55 3.09 -6.00 0.07
N VAL A 56 3.88 -6.17 -0.98
CA VAL A 56 4.45 -7.46 -1.37
C VAL A 56 5.97 -7.40 -1.23
N PHE A 57 6.54 -8.45 -0.68
CA PHE A 57 7.98 -8.60 -0.55
C PHE A 57 8.39 -10.06 -0.82
N PHE A 58 9.44 -10.23 -1.64
CA PHE A 58 10.03 -11.54 -1.90
C PHE A 58 11.50 -11.56 -1.48
N ALA A 59 11.82 -12.37 -0.49
CA ALA A 59 13.17 -12.50 0.04
C ALA A 59 14.19 -13.03 -0.99
N ALA A 60 13.74 -13.75 -2.03
CA ALA A 60 14.60 -14.24 -3.11
C ALA A 60 15.08 -13.13 -4.08
N SER A 61 14.39 -11.99 -4.14
CA SER A 61 14.74 -10.86 -5.00
C SER A 61 14.49 -9.54 -4.28
N PRO A 62 15.17 -9.27 -3.17
CA PRO A 62 14.87 -8.14 -2.30
C PRO A 62 15.01 -6.79 -3.02
N SER A 63 15.97 -6.67 -3.94
CA SER A 63 16.18 -5.43 -4.71
C SER A 63 14.97 -4.99 -5.55
N LEU A 64 14.16 -5.95 -6.02
CA LEU A 64 12.95 -5.66 -6.79
C LEU A 64 11.74 -5.30 -5.91
N TYR A 65 11.78 -5.61 -4.62
CA TYR A 65 10.66 -5.44 -3.70
C TYR A 65 10.97 -4.54 -2.52
N THR A 66 12.16 -3.92 -2.51
CA THR A 66 12.57 -3.04 -1.41
C THR A 66 11.63 -1.86 -1.24
N VAL A 67 11.45 -1.46 0.01
CA VAL A 67 10.83 -0.18 0.37
C VAL A 67 11.90 0.90 0.30
N THR A 68 11.66 1.94 -0.47
CA THR A 68 12.56 3.09 -0.58
C THR A 68 11.90 4.32 0.03
N ALA A 69 12.59 4.94 0.97
CA ALA A 69 12.17 6.17 1.61
C ALA A 69 13.11 7.31 1.19
N THR A 70 12.55 8.40 0.72
CA THR A 70 13.32 9.59 0.36
C THR A 70 12.71 10.81 1.04
N LYS A 71 13.56 11.61 1.69
CA LYS A 71 13.15 12.87 2.32
C LYS A 71 13.47 14.05 1.40
N HIS A 72 12.49 14.86 1.12
CA HIS A 72 12.67 16.08 0.35
C HIS A 72 12.53 17.30 1.27
N PRO A 73 13.64 18.01 1.58
CA PRO A 73 13.59 19.19 2.45
C PRO A 73 12.59 20.22 1.92
N GLY A 74 11.58 20.55 2.72
CA GLY A 74 10.56 21.56 2.38
C GLY A 74 9.33 21.05 1.63
N LEU A 75 9.36 19.82 1.08
CA LEU A 75 8.22 19.23 0.38
C LEU A 75 7.60 18.06 1.14
N GLY A 76 8.33 17.39 2.02
CA GLY A 76 7.87 16.20 2.74
C GLY A 76 8.59 14.93 2.29
N ASP A 77 8.01 13.79 2.60
CA ASP A 77 8.62 12.49 2.31
C ASP A 77 8.09 11.90 0.99
N SER A 78 8.88 11.02 0.38
CA SER A 78 8.45 10.15 -0.70
C SER A 78 8.69 8.70 -0.28
N VAL A 79 7.73 7.83 -0.56
CA VAL A 79 7.84 6.40 -0.29
C VAL A 79 7.54 5.60 -1.54
N SER A 80 8.37 4.60 -1.83
CA SER A 80 8.17 3.67 -2.93
C SER A 80 8.22 2.23 -2.43
N PHE A 81 7.24 1.42 -2.83
CA PHE A 81 7.16 0.00 -2.49
C PHE A 81 6.31 -0.76 -3.51
N VAL A 82 6.37 -2.09 -3.47
CA VAL A 82 5.54 -2.93 -4.34
C VAL A 82 4.26 -3.33 -3.60
N THR A 83 3.12 -3.25 -4.28
CA THR A 83 1.81 -3.60 -3.74
C THR A 83 0.99 -4.41 -4.75
N ALA A 84 0.05 -5.20 -4.24
CA ALA A 84 -0.95 -5.91 -5.02
C ALA A 84 -2.34 -5.22 -5.02
N SER A 85 -2.46 -4.10 -4.30
CA SER A 85 -3.71 -3.31 -4.25
C SER A 85 -3.92 -2.55 -5.56
N ASP A 86 -5.17 -2.35 -5.93
CA ASP A 86 -5.60 -1.48 -7.05
C ASP A 86 -6.04 -0.08 -6.60
N ALA A 87 -5.86 0.24 -5.31
CA ALA A 87 -6.15 1.57 -4.77
C ALA A 87 -5.42 2.67 -5.58
N PHE A 88 -6.14 3.75 -5.89
CA PHE A 88 -5.69 4.84 -6.75
C PHE A 88 -5.36 4.47 -8.21
N LEU A 89 -5.76 3.31 -8.67
CA LEU A 89 -5.72 3.00 -10.11
C LEU A 89 -6.96 3.51 -10.81
N PRO A 90 -6.81 4.04 -12.03
CA PRO A 90 -7.95 4.27 -12.90
C PRO A 90 -8.70 2.95 -13.15
N PRO A 91 -10.04 2.96 -13.23
CA PRO A 91 -10.82 1.74 -13.49
C PRO A 91 -10.42 0.99 -14.77
N SER A 92 -9.88 1.71 -15.76
CA SER A 92 -9.38 1.13 -17.02
C SER A 92 -8.12 0.27 -16.83
N GLU A 93 -7.34 0.52 -15.79
CA GLU A 93 -6.09 -0.15 -15.49
C GLU A 93 -6.23 -1.22 -14.40
N ALA A 94 -7.24 -1.09 -13.53
CA ALA A 94 -7.48 -1.97 -12.39
C ALA A 94 -7.65 -3.45 -12.79
N THR A 95 -8.27 -3.72 -13.93
CA THR A 95 -8.49 -5.10 -14.45
C THR A 95 -7.21 -5.79 -14.93
N ALA A 96 -6.18 -5.02 -15.29
CA ALA A 96 -4.88 -5.54 -15.73
C ALA A 96 -3.81 -5.48 -14.62
N ALA A 97 -4.17 -4.98 -13.44
CA ALA A 97 -3.26 -4.73 -12.35
C ALA A 97 -2.81 -6.04 -11.70
N GLY A 98 -1.57 -6.42 -11.99
CA GLY A 98 -0.82 -7.35 -11.16
C GLY A 98 -0.08 -6.60 -10.04
N MET A 99 1.03 -7.19 -9.57
CA MET A 99 1.94 -6.49 -8.65
C MET A 99 2.55 -5.27 -9.33
N ARG A 100 2.50 -4.14 -8.65
CA ARG A 100 3.02 -2.87 -9.15
C ARG A 100 3.86 -2.17 -8.10
N ARG A 101 4.85 -1.43 -8.55
CA ARG A 101 5.57 -0.49 -7.70
C ARG A 101 4.82 0.83 -7.69
N VAL A 102 4.53 1.31 -6.52
CA VAL A 102 3.93 2.62 -6.29
C VAL A 102 4.95 3.55 -5.69
N THR A 103 4.97 4.79 -6.14
CA THR A 103 5.74 5.87 -5.51
C THR A 103 4.76 6.97 -5.16
N ILE A 104 4.68 7.28 -3.87
CA ILE A 104 3.79 8.32 -3.34
C ILE A 104 4.69 9.46 -2.90
N SER A 105 4.42 10.66 -3.42
CA SER A 105 5.18 11.87 -3.12
C SER A 105 4.29 13.09 -3.07
N LEU A 106 4.75 14.12 -2.38
CA LEU A 106 4.17 15.44 -2.46
C LEU A 106 4.83 16.17 -3.64
N GLU A 107 4.02 16.67 -4.55
CA GLU A 107 4.46 17.45 -5.69
C GLU A 107 3.94 18.88 -5.59
N GLN A 108 4.50 19.77 -6.39
CA GLN A 108 4.13 21.17 -6.42
C GLN A 108 3.75 21.59 -7.83
N ASP A 109 2.63 22.30 -7.99
CA ASP A 109 2.20 22.88 -9.25
C ASP A 109 2.96 24.19 -9.57
N ASP A 110 2.74 24.74 -10.77
CA ASP A 110 3.34 25.99 -11.23
C ASP A 110 2.96 27.19 -10.33
N TYR A 111 1.89 27.08 -9.57
CA TYR A 111 1.39 28.09 -8.63
C TYR A 111 1.90 27.87 -7.20
N ARG A 112 2.87 26.97 -7.01
CA ARG A 112 3.42 26.56 -5.71
C ARG A 112 2.39 25.94 -4.75
N ARG A 113 1.27 25.43 -5.26
CA ARG A 113 0.36 24.63 -4.46
C ARG A 113 0.82 23.19 -4.45
N THR A 114 0.80 22.60 -3.29
CA THR A 114 1.21 21.21 -3.11
C THR A 114 0.04 20.26 -3.32
N TYR A 115 0.30 19.10 -3.86
CA TYR A 115 -0.66 18.02 -4.03
C TYR A 115 0.00 16.66 -3.81
N LEU A 116 -0.77 15.72 -3.31
CA LEU A 116 -0.31 14.35 -3.14
C LEU A 116 -0.49 13.60 -4.46
N ALA A 117 0.57 13.00 -4.95
CA ALA A 117 0.61 12.26 -6.20
C ALA A 117 1.06 10.81 -6.00
N ILE A 118 0.64 9.94 -6.90
CA ILE A 118 1.10 8.55 -7.01
C ILE A 118 1.57 8.27 -8.43
N VAL A 119 2.72 7.64 -8.53
CA VAL A 119 3.26 7.09 -9.76
C VAL A 119 3.15 5.57 -9.70
N ASN A 120 2.57 4.97 -10.73
CA ASN A 120 2.40 3.52 -10.84
C ASN A 120 3.33 2.95 -11.90
N GLN A 121 4.05 1.87 -11.55
CA GLN A 121 4.96 1.17 -12.46
C GLN A 121 4.74 -0.35 -12.32
N PRO A 122 4.83 -1.14 -13.40
CA PRO A 122 4.87 -2.59 -13.30
C PRO A 122 6.03 -3.03 -12.43
N ALA A 123 5.79 -3.94 -11.44
CA ALA A 123 6.81 -4.37 -10.48
C ALA A 123 8.02 -5.05 -11.11
N LEU A 124 7.86 -5.68 -12.28
CA LEU A 124 8.85 -6.55 -12.93
C LEU A 124 9.59 -5.91 -14.11
N LYS A 125 9.39 -4.63 -14.40
CA LYS A 125 10.20 -3.95 -15.42
C LYS A 125 11.47 -3.41 -14.79
N PRO A 126 12.68 -3.92 -15.14
CA PRO A 126 13.93 -3.32 -14.71
C PRO A 126 14.00 -1.87 -15.22
N GLU A 127 14.53 -1.02 -14.39
CA GLU A 127 14.69 0.42 -14.69
C GLU A 127 15.58 0.67 -15.93
N GLU A 128 16.41 -0.31 -16.32
CA GLU A 128 17.37 -0.21 -17.41
C GLU A 128 16.80 -0.36 -18.82
N GLU A 129 15.63 -1.01 -19.00
CA GLU A 129 15.04 -1.22 -20.34
C GLU A 129 14.23 -0.05 -20.88
N SER A 130 14.12 1.03 -20.15
CA SER A 130 13.29 2.18 -20.53
C SER A 130 14.08 3.36 -21.08
N LYS A 131 14.97 3.17 -22.04
CA LYS A 131 15.62 4.29 -22.73
C LYS A 131 14.68 5.13 -23.60
N ASP A 132 13.48 4.62 -23.91
CA ASP A 132 12.39 5.32 -24.62
C ASP A 132 11.19 5.59 -23.68
N LYS A 133 11.45 6.07 -22.47
CA LYS A 133 10.38 6.30 -21.49
C LYS A 133 9.52 7.49 -21.91
N GLU A 134 8.26 7.20 -22.23
CA GLU A 134 7.20 8.16 -21.87
C GLU A 134 7.35 8.54 -20.40
N PRO A 135 7.31 9.82 -20.06
CA PRO A 135 7.39 10.26 -18.67
C PRO A 135 6.29 9.56 -17.88
N LEU A 136 6.67 8.88 -16.81
CA LEU A 136 5.72 8.19 -15.92
C LEU A 136 4.66 9.20 -15.48
N GLN A 137 3.41 8.91 -15.81
CA GLN A 137 2.32 9.80 -15.46
C GLN A 137 2.06 9.71 -13.95
N ALA A 138 2.23 10.85 -13.27
CA ALA A 138 1.81 11.00 -11.90
C ALA A 138 0.29 11.22 -11.86
N HIS A 139 -0.41 10.41 -11.08
CA HIS A 139 -1.85 10.59 -10.83
C HIS A 139 -2.04 11.37 -9.54
N VAL A 140 -2.83 12.43 -9.61
CA VAL A 140 -3.14 13.26 -8.44
C VAL A 140 -4.11 12.50 -7.53
N ILE A 141 -3.69 12.27 -6.28
CA ILE A 141 -4.53 11.66 -5.24
C ILE A 141 -5.41 12.73 -4.58
N SER A 142 -4.79 13.85 -4.18
CA SER A 142 -5.49 14.94 -3.51
C SER A 142 -4.75 16.26 -3.71
N THR A 143 -5.50 17.29 -4.05
CA THR A 143 -4.99 18.68 -4.20
C THR A 143 -5.00 19.46 -2.89
N ASP A 144 -5.61 18.91 -1.84
CA ASP A 144 -5.78 19.57 -0.55
C ASP A 144 -4.73 19.16 0.49
N VAL A 145 -3.58 18.63 0.04
CA VAL A 145 -2.51 18.13 0.92
C VAL A 145 -1.32 19.08 0.86
N SER A 146 -0.87 19.55 2.03
CA SER A 146 0.31 20.42 2.18
C SER A 146 1.50 19.73 2.86
N GLY A 147 1.34 18.53 3.40
CA GLY A 147 2.41 17.77 4.02
C GLY A 147 2.14 16.27 3.96
N PHE A 148 3.18 15.50 3.69
CA PHE A 148 3.17 14.05 3.67
C PHE A 148 4.44 13.54 4.33
N TYR A 149 4.31 12.75 5.40
CA TYR A 149 5.42 12.20 6.17
C TYR A 149 5.19 10.73 6.46
N VAL A 150 6.27 9.95 6.43
CA VAL A 150 6.20 8.50 6.66
C VAL A 150 7.24 8.08 7.68
N ARG A 151 6.82 7.28 8.67
CA ARG A 151 7.70 6.61 9.62
C ARG A 151 7.56 5.10 9.47
N TYR A 152 8.62 4.40 9.79
CA TYR A 152 8.75 2.96 9.57
C TYR A 152 9.03 2.27 10.88
N ARG A 153 8.35 1.15 11.16
CA ARG A 153 8.59 0.35 12.35
C ARG A 153 9.49 -0.84 12.00
N ASN A 154 10.59 -0.97 12.71
CA ASN A 154 11.49 -2.10 12.56
C ASN A 154 10.82 -3.37 13.12
N ALA A 155 10.87 -4.47 12.35
CA ALA A 155 10.26 -5.73 12.72
C ALA A 155 10.99 -6.47 13.86
N ARG A 156 12.29 -6.17 14.09
CA ARG A 156 13.11 -6.89 15.07
C ARG A 156 12.98 -6.32 16.48
N ASP A 157 13.00 -5.01 16.62
CA ASP A 157 13.02 -4.31 17.90
C ASP A 157 11.80 -3.44 18.18
N GLY A 158 10.91 -3.30 17.18
CA GLY A 158 9.67 -2.51 17.27
C GLY A 158 9.91 -1.00 17.29
N THR A 159 11.14 -0.52 17.08
CA THR A 159 11.46 0.91 17.07
C THR A 159 10.93 1.60 15.82
N TRP A 160 10.55 2.87 15.96
CA TRP A 160 10.13 3.72 14.85
C TRP A 160 11.30 4.55 14.35
N ALA A 161 11.48 4.54 13.02
CA ALA A 161 12.50 5.34 12.33
C ALA A 161 11.84 6.24 11.27
N ASP A 162 12.43 7.38 11.02
CA ASP A 162 11.95 8.33 9.99
C ASP A 162 12.49 8.00 8.60
N THR A 163 13.43 7.08 8.48
CA THR A 163 14.02 6.59 7.21
C THR A 163 14.04 5.08 7.24
N TRP A 164 14.04 4.45 6.05
CA TRP A 164 14.18 3.01 5.92
C TRP A 164 15.34 2.69 4.99
N GLU A 165 16.36 2.02 5.54
CA GLU A 165 17.61 1.72 4.83
C GLU A 165 17.81 0.21 4.57
N ASP A 166 17.03 -0.66 5.26
CA ASP A 166 17.15 -2.11 5.10
C ASP A 166 16.45 -2.57 3.81
N ALA A 167 17.24 -2.80 2.78
CA ALA A 167 16.73 -3.29 1.50
C ALA A 167 16.25 -4.77 1.53
N ASN A 168 16.69 -5.54 2.55
CA ASN A 168 16.45 -6.98 2.61
C ASN A 168 15.24 -7.35 3.47
N THR A 169 14.74 -6.43 4.26
CA THR A 169 13.63 -6.67 5.17
C THR A 169 12.61 -5.55 5.02
N PRO A 170 11.31 -5.83 4.83
CA PRO A 170 10.30 -4.78 4.86
C PRO A 170 10.05 -4.28 6.30
N PRO A 171 9.62 -3.04 6.49
CA PRO A 171 9.18 -2.57 7.79
C PRO A 171 7.95 -3.36 8.27
N SER A 172 7.79 -3.54 9.58
CA SER A 172 6.62 -4.23 10.13
C SER A 172 5.36 -3.38 10.12
N ALA A 173 5.52 -2.06 10.09
CA ALA A 173 4.42 -1.12 9.92
C ALA A 173 4.94 0.18 9.28
N MET A 174 4.04 0.91 8.64
CA MET A 174 4.25 2.28 8.18
C MET A 174 3.26 3.20 8.89
N GLU A 175 3.72 4.37 9.32
CA GLU A 175 2.88 5.42 9.88
C GLU A 175 2.83 6.58 8.88
N PHE A 176 1.66 6.83 8.31
CA PHE A 176 1.42 7.94 7.40
C PHE A 176 0.87 9.12 8.17
N THR A 177 1.52 10.27 8.04
CA THR A 177 1.03 11.55 8.53
C THR A 177 0.77 12.46 7.34
N VAL A 178 -0.49 12.81 7.14
CA VAL A 178 -0.95 13.68 6.06
C VAL A 178 -1.49 14.97 6.64
N VAL A 179 -1.02 16.10 6.12
CA VAL A 179 -1.49 17.43 6.48
C VAL A 179 -2.43 17.91 5.39
N PHE A 180 -3.71 17.98 5.71
CA PHE A 180 -4.76 18.48 4.82
C PHE A 180 -4.97 19.98 5.01
N GLY A 181 -5.16 20.70 3.93
CA GLY A 181 -5.28 22.16 3.86
C GLY A 181 -4.05 22.80 3.25
N GLN A 182 -4.25 23.84 2.45
CA GLN A 182 -3.16 24.59 1.80
C GLN A 182 -2.64 25.69 2.72
N GLN A 183 -1.37 26.04 2.55
CA GLN A 183 -0.77 27.15 3.28
C GLN A 183 -1.42 28.47 2.82
N GLY A 184 -2.05 29.20 3.75
CA GLY A 184 -2.77 30.44 3.46
C GLY A 184 -4.28 30.31 3.39
N ASP A 185 -4.82 29.12 3.53
CA ASP A 185 -6.27 28.92 3.66
C ASP A 185 -6.80 29.54 4.96
N ARG A 186 -8.07 29.98 4.93
CA ARG A 186 -8.74 30.54 6.12
C ARG A 186 -9.00 29.50 7.21
N VAL A 187 -8.96 28.22 6.86
CA VAL A 187 -9.18 27.09 7.77
C VAL A 187 -7.82 26.52 8.16
N PRO A 188 -7.56 26.30 9.44
CA PRO A 188 -6.30 25.71 9.86
C PRO A 188 -6.14 24.29 9.27
N PRO A 189 -4.90 23.89 8.93
CA PRO A 189 -4.64 22.56 8.40
C PRO A 189 -5.00 21.47 9.41
N VAL A 190 -5.51 20.36 8.91
CA VAL A 190 -5.86 19.18 9.71
C VAL A 190 -4.77 18.14 9.51
N VAL A 191 -4.17 17.68 10.60
CA VAL A 191 -3.15 16.62 10.58
C VAL A 191 -3.80 15.29 10.94
N ILE A 192 -3.69 14.31 10.05
CA ILE A 192 -4.18 12.95 10.29
C ILE A 192 -3.00 12.00 10.24
N THR A 193 -2.82 11.24 11.31
CA THR A 193 -1.77 10.21 11.42
C THR A 193 -2.42 8.83 11.54
N ARG A 194 -1.93 7.86 10.79
CA ARG A 194 -2.38 6.49 10.83
C ARG A 194 -1.21 5.52 10.70
N ALA A 195 -1.07 4.63 11.66
CA ALA A 195 -0.15 3.51 11.59
C ALA A 195 -0.85 2.29 10.95
N VAL A 196 -0.14 1.62 10.06
CA VAL A 196 -0.64 0.49 9.27
C VAL A 196 0.37 -0.64 9.34
N ASP A 197 -0.03 -1.79 9.84
CA ASP A 197 0.82 -2.99 9.86
C ASP A 197 0.99 -3.55 8.45
N ILE A 198 2.20 -4.06 8.17
CA ILE A 198 2.55 -4.70 6.90
C ILE A 198 2.62 -6.21 7.14
N PRO A 199 1.59 -6.97 6.73
CA PRO A 199 1.48 -8.39 7.08
C PRO A 199 2.65 -9.24 6.59
N VAL A 200 3.21 -8.94 5.41
CA VAL A 200 4.32 -9.70 4.84
C VAL A 200 5.57 -9.67 5.73
N ALA A 201 5.79 -8.61 6.50
CA ALA A 201 6.93 -8.53 7.42
C ALA A 201 6.85 -9.55 8.55
N ALA A 202 5.66 -9.85 9.05
CA ALA A 202 5.46 -10.82 10.12
C ALA A 202 5.89 -12.23 9.71
N PHE A 203 5.67 -12.62 8.45
CA PHE A 203 6.09 -13.92 7.92
C PHE A 203 7.61 -14.06 7.82
N LEU A 204 8.31 -12.99 7.51
CA LEU A 204 9.75 -13.00 7.34
C LEU A 204 10.50 -13.07 8.67
N VAL A 205 9.97 -12.43 9.71
CA VAL A 205 10.58 -12.43 11.06
C VAL A 205 10.42 -13.79 11.76
N GLN A 206 9.35 -14.52 11.50
CA GLN A 206 9.10 -15.83 12.09
C GLN A 206 9.94 -16.98 11.51
N GLY A 207 10.94 -16.67 10.67
CA GLY A 207 11.95 -17.65 10.24
C GLY A 207 11.53 -18.54 9.09
N GLY A 208 10.82 -18.01 8.08
CA GLY A 208 10.67 -18.67 6.77
C GLY A 208 10.01 -20.07 6.78
N GLY A 209 9.36 -20.45 7.84
CA GLY A 209 8.52 -21.65 7.89
C GLY A 209 7.24 -21.39 7.09
N LEU A 210 7.11 -22.08 5.98
CA LEU A 210 5.89 -22.15 5.18
C LEU A 210 4.71 -22.50 6.08
N MET A 211 3.77 -21.58 6.22
CA MET A 211 2.46 -21.60 6.88
C MET A 211 2.39 -20.91 8.25
N PRO A 212 1.51 -19.91 8.36
CA PRO A 212 1.08 -19.45 9.68
C PRO A 212 0.33 -20.61 10.36
N ALA A 213 0.64 -20.83 11.63
CA ALA A 213 -0.20 -21.70 12.45
C ALA A 213 -1.60 -21.10 12.48
N ILE A 214 -2.54 -21.70 11.79
CA ILE A 214 -3.96 -21.31 11.86
C ILE A 214 -4.39 -21.59 13.32
N PRO A 215 -4.78 -20.57 14.10
CA PRO A 215 -5.26 -20.78 15.46
C PRO A 215 -6.50 -21.69 15.39
N GLY A 216 -6.38 -22.91 15.89
CA GLY A 216 -7.47 -23.89 15.90
C GLY A 216 -7.17 -25.22 15.21
N LEU A 217 -6.05 -25.37 14.51
CA LEU A 217 -5.62 -26.68 13.95
C LEU A 217 -4.45 -27.28 14.75
N ASN A 218 -4.55 -27.29 16.06
CA ASN A 218 -3.70 -28.15 16.92
C ASN A 218 -4.20 -29.59 16.84
N GLY A 219 -3.77 -30.30 15.80
CA GLY A 219 -4.20 -31.69 15.63
C GLY A 219 -3.66 -32.41 14.40
N ALA A 220 -2.68 -31.85 13.68
CA ALA A 220 -2.00 -32.60 12.64
C ALA A 220 -0.76 -33.28 13.23
N THR A 221 -0.95 -34.54 13.63
CA THR A 221 0.06 -35.55 13.92
C THR A 221 1.24 -35.40 12.96
N GLN A 222 2.42 -35.15 13.51
CA GLN A 222 3.68 -35.38 12.81
C GLN A 222 3.72 -36.82 12.37
N VAL A 223 3.53 -37.09 11.09
CA VAL A 223 3.84 -38.39 10.51
C VAL A 223 5.37 -38.45 10.45
N PRO A 224 6.01 -39.32 11.26
CA PRO A 224 7.45 -39.49 11.18
C PRO A 224 7.77 -40.06 9.80
N LEU A 225 8.61 -39.38 9.05
CA LEU A 225 9.22 -39.88 7.84
C LEU A 225 9.94 -41.19 8.22
N ARG A 226 9.31 -42.29 7.87
CA ARG A 226 9.85 -43.64 8.04
C ARG A 226 11.08 -43.74 7.16
N ASN A 227 12.24 -43.72 7.81
CA ASN A 227 13.54 -43.96 7.22
C ASN A 227 13.48 -45.36 6.59
N VAL A 228 13.40 -45.42 5.26
CA VAL A 228 13.55 -46.69 4.52
C VAL A 228 15.01 -47.07 4.60
N GLY A 229 15.34 -47.80 5.63
CA GLY A 229 16.66 -48.39 5.82
C GLY A 229 16.98 -49.31 4.67
N SER A 230 18.09 -49.03 4.00
CA SER A 230 18.79 -49.93 3.10
C SER A 230 19.22 -51.19 3.86
N SER A 231 18.47 -52.28 3.71
CA SER A 231 18.92 -53.62 4.12
C SER A 231 19.80 -54.17 3.00
N THR A 232 21.10 -54.09 3.17
CA THR A 232 22.08 -54.96 2.53
C THR A 232 21.92 -56.38 3.01
N GLN A 233 21.44 -57.27 2.17
CA GLN A 233 21.52 -58.71 2.39
C GLN A 233 22.49 -59.30 1.36
N SER A 234 23.62 -59.71 1.88
CA SER A 234 24.64 -60.54 1.24
C SER A 234 24.10 -61.92 0.99
N GLY A 235 24.26 -62.42 -0.22
CA GLY A 235 23.99 -63.81 -0.57
C GLY A 235 24.54 -64.10 -1.96
N SER A 236 25.75 -64.66 -2.01
CA SER A 236 26.37 -65.34 -3.14
C SER A 236 26.12 -66.86 -2.97
N PRO A 237 26.40 -67.78 -3.89
CA PRO A 237 26.78 -67.70 -5.30
C PRO A 237 26.05 -68.74 -6.21
N GLY A 238 26.24 -68.69 -7.50
CA GLY A 238 25.83 -69.78 -8.41
C GLY A 238 25.80 -69.32 -9.87
N GLY A 239 26.75 -69.55 -10.54
CA GLY A 239 27.31 -69.77 -11.77
C GLY A 239 26.39 -70.26 -12.90
N PHE A 240 26.68 -69.83 -14.08
CA PHE A 240 26.71 -70.57 -15.34
C PHE A 240 27.01 -69.58 -16.48
N GLN A 241 28.00 -69.71 -17.08
CA GLN A 241 28.69 -69.85 -18.35
C GLN A 241 27.87 -69.62 -19.63
N HIS A 242 28.62 -69.05 -20.60
CA HIS A 242 28.49 -69.10 -22.07
C HIS A 242 27.39 -68.21 -22.70
N ALA A 243 27.61 -67.46 -23.79
CA ALA A 243 28.52 -67.61 -24.91
C ALA A 243 28.64 -66.29 -25.70
N GLN A 244 29.84 -66.00 -26.16
CA GLN A 244 30.25 -65.58 -27.52
C GLN A 244 29.53 -64.47 -28.26
N SER A 245 30.36 -63.52 -28.57
CA SER A 245 30.38 -62.58 -29.71
C SER A 245 30.08 -63.26 -31.08
N PRO A 246 29.97 -62.53 -32.24
CA PRO A 246 30.85 -61.42 -32.68
C PRO A 246 30.18 -60.31 -33.55
N ALA A 247 30.92 -59.23 -33.65
CA ALA A 247 31.29 -58.41 -34.78
C ALA A 247 30.42 -58.20 -36.05
N SER A 248 30.32 -56.94 -36.46
CA SER A 248 30.57 -56.43 -37.84
C SER A 248 30.05 -55.01 -37.91
N ALA A 249 30.84 -53.93 -38.05
CA ALA A 249 31.58 -53.49 -39.20
C ALA A 249 30.74 -52.80 -40.31
N GLY A 250 31.07 -51.58 -40.58
CA GLY A 250 30.77 -50.86 -41.82
C GLY A 250 29.76 -49.72 -41.60
N GLY A 251 30.03 -48.51 -41.92
CA GLY A 251 30.91 -47.88 -42.85
C GLY A 251 30.15 -46.79 -43.60
N MET A 252 30.78 -45.64 -43.67
CA MET A 252 30.68 -44.61 -44.70
C MET A 252 29.30 -44.20 -45.28
N ARG A 253 28.91 -42.99 -45.12
CA ARG A 253 29.20 -41.80 -45.96
C ARG A 253 28.68 -40.55 -45.32
#